data_71e107a34df8331c191c89ef7969d793
#
_entry.id   71e107a34df8331c191c89ef7969d793
#
_cell.length_a   1.000
_cell.length_b   1.000
_cell.length_c   1.000
_cell.angle_alpha   90.00
_cell.angle_beta   90.00
_cell.angle_gamma   90.00
#
_symmetry.space_group_name_H-M   'P 1'
#
loop_
_entity.id
_entity.type
_entity.pdbx_description
1 polymer ?
#
loop_
_entity_poly.entity_id
_entity_poly.type
_entity_poly.pdbx_seq_one_letter_code
_entity_poly.pdbx_strand_id
1 'polypeptide(L)'
;MKSVLLAAALLSATLPAHAISRYNSESLTCDEARSIVASEGAAILRYSGRNPGMTLYDRYVAHRGYCQSSEYAKNDWVPTADTASCPVLSCEERNLEDFFGHD
;
A
#
# COMPACT_ATOMS: atom_id res chain seq x y z
N MET A 1 -44.70 -14.63 1.13
CA MET A 1 -44.47 -13.63 0.10
C MET A 1 -43.75 -12.40 0.63
N LYS A 2 -44.16 -11.89 1.76
CA LYS A 2 -43.52 -10.71 2.32
C LYS A 2 -42.06 -10.95 2.75
N SER A 3 -41.72 -12.17 3.12
CA SER A 3 -40.41 -12.52 3.57
C SER A 3 -39.39 -12.43 2.44
N VAL A 4 -39.82 -12.58 1.21
CA VAL A 4 -38.90 -12.52 0.06
C VAL A 4 -38.34 -11.10 -0.12
N LEU A 5 -39.17 -10.11 0.10
CA LEU A 5 -38.76 -8.71 -0.02
C LEU A 5 -37.71 -8.34 1.03
N LEU A 6 -37.85 -8.86 2.23
CA LEU A 6 -36.89 -8.59 3.29
C LEU A 6 -35.53 -9.20 2.99
N ALA A 7 -35.52 -10.39 2.42
CA ALA A 7 -34.27 -11.02 2.06
C ALA A 7 -33.50 -10.22 1.02
N ALA A 8 -34.21 -9.67 0.03
CA ALA A 8 -33.57 -8.87 -1.01
C ALA A 8 -32.97 -7.59 -0.43
N ALA A 9 -33.66 -6.97 0.53
CA ALA A 9 -33.14 -5.75 1.15
C ALA A 9 -31.87 -6.02 1.92
N LEU A 10 -31.78 -7.16 2.59
CA LEU A 10 -30.57 -7.51 3.33
C LEU A 10 -29.38 -7.72 2.42
N LEU A 11 -29.60 -8.34 1.26
CA LEU A 11 -28.51 -8.57 0.32
C LEU A 11 -27.95 -7.27 -0.23
N SER A 12 -28.78 -6.28 -0.47
CA SER A 12 -28.31 -5.02 -1.03
C SER A 12 -27.56 -4.18 -0.01
N ALA A 13 -27.64 -4.50 1.27
CA ALA A 13 -26.97 -3.74 2.32
C ALA A 13 -25.53 -4.21 2.55
N THR A 14 -25.15 -5.36 2.02
CA THR A 14 -23.81 -5.90 2.26
C THR A 14 -22.87 -5.47 1.13
N LEU A 15 -22.06 -4.46 1.42
CA LEU A 15 -21.01 -4.04 0.49
C LEU A 15 -19.68 -4.57 0.99
N PRO A 16 -18.86 -5.11 0.10
CA PRO A 16 -17.53 -5.57 0.53
C PRO A 16 -16.70 -4.38 0.97
N ALA A 17 -16.02 -4.53 2.08
CA ALA A 17 -15.07 -3.53 2.52
C ALA A 17 -13.84 -3.59 1.62
N HIS A 18 -13.34 -2.42 1.22
CA HIS A 18 -12.11 -2.36 0.45
C HIS A 18 -10.94 -2.65 1.36
N ALA A 19 -10.33 -3.80 1.17
CA ALA A 19 -9.12 -4.15 1.88
C ALA A 19 -7.94 -3.88 0.96
N ILE A 20 -6.86 -3.31 1.53
CA ILE A 20 -5.66 -3.08 0.76
C ILE A 20 -5.02 -4.43 0.42
N SER A 21 -4.59 -4.60 -0.82
CA SER A 21 -4.01 -5.85 -1.28
C SER A 21 -2.54 -5.97 -0.87
N ARG A 22 -2.10 -7.18 -0.68
CA ARG A 22 -0.73 -7.50 -0.27
C ARG A 22 -0.07 -8.36 -1.32
N TYR A 23 1.18 -8.04 -1.60
CA TYR A 23 1.97 -8.74 -2.61
C TYR A 23 3.37 -8.99 -2.11
N ASN A 24 3.97 -10.07 -2.58
CA ASN A 24 5.40 -10.31 -2.35
C ASN A 24 6.16 -9.66 -3.50
N SER A 25 6.87 -8.57 -3.21
CA SER A 25 7.55 -7.80 -4.24
C SER A 25 8.63 -8.61 -4.95
N GLU A 26 9.23 -9.56 -4.24
CA GLU A 26 10.31 -10.38 -4.84
C GLU A 26 9.79 -11.39 -5.85
N SER A 27 8.47 -11.61 -5.89
CA SER A 27 7.85 -12.46 -6.90
C SER A 27 7.42 -11.68 -8.14
N LEU A 28 7.59 -10.37 -8.13
CA LEU A 28 7.16 -9.47 -9.20
C LEU A 28 8.36 -8.81 -9.83
N THR A 29 8.25 -8.46 -11.11
CA THR A 29 9.23 -7.56 -11.69
C THR A 29 8.97 -6.16 -11.19
N CYS A 30 9.94 -5.28 -11.33
CA CYS A 30 9.78 -3.88 -10.92
C CYS A 30 8.61 -3.23 -11.65
N ASP A 31 8.48 -3.49 -12.96
CA ASP A 31 7.35 -2.95 -13.73
C ASP A 31 6.02 -3.46 -13.21
N GLU A 32 5.94 -4.75 -12.88
CA GLU A 32 4.72 -5.32 -12.33
C GLU A 32 4.36 -4.70 -10.99
N ALA A 33 5.34 -4.58 -10.10
CA ALA A 33 5.10 -4.01 -8.79
C ALA A 33 4.61 -2.56 -8.90
N ARG A 34 5.24 -1.78 -9.74
CA ARG A 34 4.85 -0.39 -9.95
C ARG A 34 3.48 -0.27 -10.62
N SER A 35 3.18 -1.15 -11.56
CA SER A 35 1.86 -1.16 -12.21
C SER A 35 0.75 -1.48 -11.23
N ILE A 36 0.99 -2.43 -10.33
CA ILE A 36 0.02 -2.79 -9.32
C ILE A 36 -0.26 -1.60 -8.41
N VAL A 37 0.79 -0.96 -7.91
CA VAL A 37 0.62 0.21 -7.04
C VAL A 37 -0.11 1.32 -7.79
N ALA A 38 0.25 1.55 -9.05
CA ALA A 38 -0.39 2.60 -9.85
C ALA A 38 -1.88 2.33 -10.08
N SER A 39 -2.24 1.08 -10.35
CA SER A 39 -3.63 0.74 -10.66
C SER A 39 -4.50 0.66 -9.43
N GLU A 40 -3.94 0.23 -8.29
CA GLU A 40 -4.70 0.09 -7.06
C GLU A 40 -4.66 1.35 -6.20
N GLY A 41 -3.71 2.23 -6.46
CA GLY A 41 -3.53 3.46 -5.69
C GLY A 41 -2.66 3.26 -4.47
N ALA A 42 -2.81 2.15 -3.77
CA ALA A 42 -2.00 1.78 -2.63
C ALA A 42 -1.97 0.27 -2.51
N ALA A 43 -0.83 -0.28 -2.12
CA ALA A 43 -0.67 -1.71 -1.94
C ALA A 43 0.41 -1.96 -0.90
N ILE A 44 0.29 -3.07 -0.19
CA ILE A 44 1.31 -3.51 0.74
C ILE A 44 2.25 -4.44 0.00
N LEU A 45 3.54 -4.13 0.04
CA LEU A 45 4.56 -4.99 -0.55
C LEU A 45 5.40 -5.59 0.57
N ARG A 46 5.61 -6.90 0.49
CA ARG A 46 6.40 -7.65 1.46
C ARG A 46 7.65 -8.17 0.79
N TYR A 47 8.73 -8.26 1.55
CA TYR A 47 9.97 -8.80 1.03
C TYR A 47 10.83 -9.26 2.20
N SER A 48 11.85 -10.09 1.90
CA SER A 48 12.74 -10.63 2.92
C SER A 48 13.71 -9.57 3.41
N GLY A 49 13.90 -9.53 4.72
CA GLY A 49 14.88 -8.64 5.33
C GLY A 49 16.28 -9.22 5.23
N ARG A 50 17.24 -8.50 5.79
CA ARG A 50 18.64 -8.94 5.78
C ARG A 50 18.87 -10.16 6.61
N ASN A 51 18.17 -10.27 7.74
CA ASN A 51 18.31 -11.42 8.62
C ASN A 51 17.40 -12.54 8.17
N PRO A 52 17.87 -13.79 8.19
CA PRO A 52 17.02 -14.92 7.82
C PRO A 52 15.74 -14.93 8.65
N GLY A 53 14.62 -15.20 8.01
CA GLY A 53 13.33 -15.27 8.67
C GLY A 53 12.67 -13.93 8.92
N MET A 54 13.34 -12.83 8.63
CA MET A 54 12.74 -11.52 8.80
C MET A 54 11.95 -11.13 7.55
N THR A 55 10.74 -10.67 7.74
CA THR A 55 9.91 -10.16 6.65
C THR A 55 9.66 -8.68 6.90
N LEU A 56 9.97 -7.87 5.90
CA LEU A 56 9.69 -6.44 5.92
C LEU A 56 8.48 -6.17 5.05
N TYR A 57 7.70 -5.16 5.40
CA TYR A 57 6.57 -4.76 4.58
C TYR A 57 6.21 -3.32 4.89
N ASP A 58 5.58 -2.68 3.92
CA ASP A 58 5.09 -1.32 4.09
C ASP A 58 4.01 -1.08 3.05
N ARG A 59 3.30 0.00 3.25
CA ARG A 59 2.28 0.43 2.30
C ARG A 59 2.91 1.42 1.32
N TYR A 60 2.78 1.12 0.04
CA TYR A 60 3.31 1.97 -1.02
C TYR A 60 2.16 2.56 -1.82
N VAL A 61 2.36 3.74 -2.36
CA VAL A 61 1.27 4.52 -2.94
C VAL A 61 1.63 5.01 -4.34
N ALA A 62 0.60 5.25 -5.13
CA ALA A 62 0.77 5.75 -6.49
C ALA A 62 1.19 7.22 -6.50
N HIS A 63 0.69 7.99 -5.56
CA HIS A 63 1.04 9.40 -5.41
C HIS A 63 0.58 9.89 -4.03
N ARG A 64 0.94 11.12 -3.72
CA ARG A 64 0.70 11.67 -2.38
C ARG A 64 -0.78 11.73 -2.00
N GLY A 65 -1.68 11.68 -2.96
CA GLY A 65 -3.11 11.71 -2.67
C GLY A 65 -3.59 10.52 -1.85
N TYR A 66 -2.81 9.45 -1.81
CA TYR A 66 -3.13 8.29 -0.99
C TYR A 66 -2.47 8.31 0.38
N CYS A 67 -1.74 9.37 0.70
CA CYS A 67 -1.18 9.58 2.03
C CYS A 67 -2.17 10.38 2.87
N GLN A 68 -2.01 10.31 4.18
CA GLN A 68 -2.81 11.14 5.08
C GLN A 68 -2.34 12.58 4.98
N SER A 69 -3.19 13.49 5.45
CA SER A 69 -2.87 14.92 5.34
C SER A 69 -1.61 15.31 6.13
N SER A 70 -1.30 14.55 7.16
CA SER A 70 -0.09 14.77 7.96
C SER A 70 1.14 14.13 7.36
N GLU A 71 0.99 13.42 6.25
CA GLU A 71 2.08 12.67 5.63
C GLU A 71 2.48 13.28 4.31
N TYR A 72 3.68 12.93 3.87
CA TYR A 72 4.14 13.26 2.54
C TYR A 72 4.62 12.00 1.84
N ALA A 73 4.59 12.01 0.51
CA ALA A 73 5.07 10.89 -0.28
C ALA A 73 6.58 11.04 -0.45
N LYS A 74 7.32 10.00 -0.12
CA LYS A 74 8.77 10.03 -0.24
C LYS A 74 9.23 8.91 -1.16
N ASN A 75 10.35 9.13 -1.81
CA ASN A 75 10.98 8.10 -2.63
C ASN A 75 11.46 6.97 -1.75
N ASP A 76 11.21 5.76 -2.20
CA ASP A 76 11.60 4.56 -1.48
C ASP A 76 11.94 3.48 -2.50
N TRP A 77 12.45 2.37 -2.05
CA TRP A 77 12.88 1.29 -2.94
C TRP A 77 12.56 -0.05 -2.30
N VAL A 78 12.16 -1.00 -3.13
CA VAL A 78 11.91 -2.37 -2.67
C VAL A 78 12.63 -3.34 -3.60
N PRO A 79 13.07 -4.50 -3.10
CA PRO A 79 13.61 -5.53 -3.97
C PRO A 79 12.50 -6.21 -4.75
N THR A 80 12.76 -6.46 -6.02
CA THR A 80 11.84 -7.20 -6.87
C THR A 80 12.60 -8.34 -7.52
N ALA A 81 11.93 -9.12 -8.35
CA ALA A 81 12.56 -10.28 -8.97
C ALA A 81 13.74 -9.89 -9.86
N ASP A 82 13.70 -8.71 -10.46
CA ASP A 82 14.69 -8.28 -11.43
C ASP A 82 15.60 -7.16 -10.95
N THR A 83 15.37 -6.60 -9.78
CA THR A 83 16.27 -5.56 -9.26
C THR A 83 16.17 -5.50 -7.73
N ALA A 84 17.27 -5.13 -7.11
CA ALA A 84 17.29 -4.94 -5.66
C ALA A 84 16.70 -3.61 -5.24
N SER A 85 16.50 -2.68 -6.16
CA SER A 85 16.11 -1.30 -5.84
C SER A 85 15.05 -0.80 -6.81
N CYS A 86 13.86 -1.36 -6.74
CA CYS A 86 12.74 -0.90 -7.54
C CYS A 86 12.15 0.37 -6.91
N PRO A 87 12.11 1.49 -7.65
CA PRO A 87 11.63 2.76 -7.07
C PRO A 87 10.12 2.76 -6.87
N VAL A 88 9.71 3.17 -5.70
CA VAL A 88 8.31 3.27 -5.30
C VAL A 88 8.15 4.51 -4.43
N LEU A 89 6.91 4.79 -4.01
CA LEU A 89 6.63 5.88 -3.09
C LEU A 89 6.00 5.31 -1.82
N SER A 90 6.44 5.80 -0.68
CA SER A 90 5.82 5.48 0.60
C SER A 90 5.37 6.77 1.27
N CYS A 91 4.52 6.64 2.27
CA CYS A 91 4.05 7.80 3.02
C CYS A 91 4.82 7.89 4.32
N GLU A 92 5.26 9.10 4.65
CA GLU A 92 5.98 9.32 5.89
C GLU A 92 5.39 10.51 6.61
N GLU A 93 5.25 10.38 7.92
CA GLU A 93 4.70 11.43 8.74
C GLU A 93 5.61 12.65 8.72
N ARG A 94 5.00 13.81 8.64
CA ARG A 94 5.76 15.05 8.79
C ARG A 94 6.08 15.23 10.25
N ASN A 95 7.35 15.51 10.50
CA ASN A 95 7.80 15.76 11.84
C ASN A 95 7.80 17.27 12.07
N LEU A 96 6.97 17.74 13.01
CA LEU A 96 6.89 19.15 13.29
C LEU A 96 8.22 19.72 13.82
N GLU A 97 8.99 18.90 14.49
CA GLU A 97 10.29 19.33 14.98
C GLU A 97 11.23 19.63 13.82
N ASP A 98 11.22 18.78 12.80
CA ASP A 98 11.99 19.04 11.61
C ASP A 98 11.50 20.29 10.90
N PHE A 99 10.20 20.48 10.90
CA PHE A 99 9.59 21.61 10.22
C PHE A 99 9.98 22.94 10.87
N PHE A 100 10.06 22.97 12.20
CA PHE A 100 10.46 24.17 12.90
C PHE A 100 11.97 24.33 12.98
N GLY A 101 12.69 23.46 12.31
CA GLY A 101 14.11 23.70 12.10
C GLY A 101 14.93 23.74 13.36
N HIS A 102 14.63 22.87 14.26
CA HIS A 102 15.46 22.81 15.42
C HIS A 102 16.87 22.57 14.98
N ASP A 103 17.78 23.13 15.52
CA ASP A 103 19.12 23.02 15.10
C ASP A 103 19.63 21.79 14.55
#